data_ba1b8a41084bbfa71dbebe57791039e3
#
_entry.id   ba1b8a41084bbfa71dbebe57791039e3
#
_cell.length_a   1.000
_cell.length_b   1.000
_cell.length_c   1.000
_cell.angle_alpha   90.00
_cell.angle_beta   90.00
_cell.angle_gamma   90.00
#
_symmetry.space_group_name_H-M   'P 1'
#
loop_
_entity.id
_entity.type
_entity.pdbx_description
1 polymer ?
#
loop_
_entity_poly.entity_id
_entity_poly.type
_entity_poly.pdbx_seq_one_letter_code
_entity_poly.pdbx_strand_id
1 'polypeptide(L)'
;MDLSTSPAILFTPANKPELFDKALATGADSLILELEDAVPPEEKEEARCNVLHFLASKNFANLPIIIRINHITSDYGLSDLLALKQSNVPFDAILYPKAESPDELKLIYEILHLEAKKIKLFALIETGKGMNQLRSIVTNSPVSGIFFGAADFAADLACHLSWDSLLFARAQIIQAASLTKIAAIDSPFFDFSDEEGLIDETIKVKELGFKGKMAIHPKQIAPIKQSFAPTAEQIDRAKNIVACFEQAKGKACQYNGEMIDAPVYKHARQVLKLAENVKGKSHE
;
A
#
# COMPACT_ATOMS: atom_id res chain seq x y z
N MET A 1 -6.17 9.49 4.37
CA MET A 1 -5.86 8.38 3.45
C MET A 1 -6.26 7.06 4.09
N ASP A 2 -6.97 6.19 3.37
CA ASP A 2 -7.32 4.82 3.78
C ASP A 2 -6.79 3.83 2.73
N LEU A 3 -5.75 3.08 3.09
CA LEU A 3 -5.13 2.08 2.19
C LEU A 3 -6.08 0.93 1.82
N SER A 4 -7.13 0.67 2.60
CA SER A 4 -8.09 -0.40 2.30
C SER A 4 -8.95 -0.11 1.06
N THR A 5 -8.94 1.13 0.59
CA THR A 5 -9.67 1.60 -0.59
C THR A 5 -8.75 2.11 -1.70
N SER A 6 -7.46 1.84 -1.60
CA SER A 6 -6.43 2.31 -2.53
C SER A 6 -5.64 1.13 -3.12
N PRO A 7 -6.28 0.28 -3.96
CA PRO A 7 -5.65 -0.94 -4.45
C PRO A 7 -4.47 -0.72 -5.39
N ALA A 8 -4.40 0.38 -6.14
CA ALA A 8 -3.34 0.64 -7.10
C ALA A 8 -2.55 1.91 -6.73
N ILE A 9 -1.28 1.74 -6.34
CA ILE A 9 -0.42 2.82 -5.86
C ILE A 9 0.79 2.94 -6.80
N LEU A 10 0.94 4.09 -7.45
CA LEU A 10 1.95 4.30 -8.48
C LEU A 10 3.21 4.97 -7.95
N PHE A 11 4.37 4.36 -8.14
CA PHE A 11 5.67 5.01 -7.97
C PHE A 11 5.95 6.02 -9.08
N THR A 12 6.45 7.18 -8.69
CA THR A 12 6.85 8.26 -9.61
C THR A 12 8.19 8.82 -9.16
N PRO A 13 9.28 8.63 -9.94
CA PRO A 13 10.61 9.11 -9.59
C PRO A 13 10.66 10.63 -9.44
N ALA A 14 11.20 11.13 -8.34
CA ALA A 14 11.20 12.54 -8.00
C ALA A 14 12.21 13.38 -8.82
N ASN A 15 13.18 12.73 -9.44
CA ASN A 15 14.11 13.38 -10.39
C ASN A 15 13.52 13.57 -11.79
N LYS A 16 12.26 13.16 -12.02
CA LYS A 16 11.55 13.30 -13.31
C LYS A 16 10.24 14.07 -13.12
N PRO A 17 10.30 15.39 -12.82
CA PRO A 17 9.11 16.18 -12.50
C PRO A 17 8.10 16.26 -13.65
N GLU A 18 8.51 16.06 -14.91
CA GLU A 18 7.64 15.97 -16.09
C GLU A 18 6.69 14.74 -16.06
N LEU A 19 6.96 13.78 -15.18
CA LEU A 19 6.08 12.62 -14.97
C LEU A 19 4.97 12.88 -13.96
N PHE A 20 5.09 13.87 -13.09
CA PHE A 20 4.15 14.09 -11.99
C PHE A 20 2.72 14.35 -12.49
N ASP A 21 2.55 15.24 -13.47
CA ASP A 21 1.23 15.52 -14.05
C ASP A 21 0.66 14.33 -14.81
N LYS A 22 1.52 13.56 -15.47
CA LYS A 22 1.11 12.34 -16.14
C LYS A 22 0.66 11.27 -15.13
N ALA A 23 1.36 11.17 -14.01
CA ALA A 23 1.01 10.25 -12.95
C ALA A 23 -0.36 10.57 -12.32
N LEU A 24 -0.70 11.87 -12.14
CA LEU A 24 -2.03 12.30 -11.68
C LEU A 24 -3.16 11.82 -12.61
N ALA A 25 -2.89 11.74 -13.91
CA ALA A 25 -3.88 11.35 -14.92
C ALA A 25 -4.02 9.83 -15.13
N THR A 26 -3.23 9.00 -14.42
CA THR A 26 -3.22 7.53 -14.64
C THR A 26 -4.44 6.80 -14.07
N GLY A 27 -5.21 7.44 -13.20
CA GLY A 27 -6.28 6.79 -12.43
C GLY A 27 -5.79 5.91 -11.29
N ALA A 28 -4.52 6.06 -10.86
CA ALA A 28 -4.01 5.44 -9.63
C ALA A 28 -4.82 5.91 -8.42
N ASP A 29 -4.88 5.10 -7.37
CA ASP A 29 -5.60 5.48 -6.15
C ASP A 29 -4.73 6.30 -5.19
N SER A 30 -3.40 6.28 -5.39
CA SER A 30 -2.42 7.10 -4.68
C SER A 30 -1.11 7.15 -5.48
N LEU A 31 -0.31 8.21 -5.29
CA LEU A 31 1.03 8.30 -5.84
C LEU A 31 2.08 8.18 -4.73
N ILE A 32 3.19 7.52 -5.03
CA ILE A 32 4.42 7.58 -4.24
C ILE A 32 5.40 8.47 -5.00
N LEU A 33 5.73 9.64 -4.45
CA LEU A 33 6.84 10.46 -4.91
C LEU A 33 8.13 9.89 -4.31
N GLU A 34 9.01 9.47 -5.17
CA GLU A 34 10.11 8.57 -4.87
C GLU A 34 11.43 9.32 -4.74
N LEU A 35 12.03 9.37 -3.54
CA LEU A 35 13.32 10.02 -3.27
C LEU A 35 14.47 9.03 -3.04
N GLU A 36 14.18 7.72 -2.93
CA GLU A 36 15.16 6.71 -2.57
C GLU A 36 15.76 6.02 -3.82
N ASP A 37 15.54 4.75 -4.05
CA ASP A 37 16.28 3.92 -5.01
C ASP A 37 16.17 4.37 -6.47
N ALA A 38 15.04 4.94 -6.88
CA ALA A 38 14.87 5.41 -8.26
C ALA A 38 15.59 6.74 -8.56
N VAL A 39 16.21 7.37 -7.55
CA VAL A 39 16.91 8.65 -7.70
C VAL A 39 18.41 8.45 -7.45
N PRO A 40 19.29 8.73 -8.43
CA PRO A 40 20.74 8.66 -8.24
C PRO A 40 21.22 9.61 -7.12
N PRO A 41 22.34 9.30 -6.44
CA PRO A 41 22.88 10.10 -5.35
C PRO A 41 23.07 11.59 -5.70
N GLU A 42 23.56 11.87 -6.89
CA GLU A 42 23.82 13.23 -7.40
C GLU A 42 22.55 14.05 -7.69
N GLU A 43 21.40 13.38 -7.85
CA GLU A 43 20.12 14.03 -8.16
C GLU A 43 19.20 14.16 -6.93
N LYS A 44 19.59 13.63 -5.76
CA LYS A 44 18.77 13.60 -4.54
C LYS A 44 18.30 14.97 -4.07
N GLU A 45 19.17 15.98 -4.14
CA GLU A 45 18.83 17.35 -3.74
C GLU A 45 17.82 17.98 -4.70
N GLU A 46 18.05 17.86 -6.00
CA GLU A 46 17.12 18.34 -7.01
C GLU A 46 15.76 17.63 -6.92
N ALA A 47 15.76 16.31 -6.77
CA ALA A 47 14.55 15.52 -6.61
C ALA A 47 13.71 15.97 -5.41
N ARG A 48 14.35 16.27 -4.28
CA ARG A 48 13.70 16.83 -3.08
C ARG A 48 13.06 18.19 -3.38
N CYS A 49 13.79 19.09 -4.07
CA CYS A 49 13.25 20.37 -4.48
C CYS A 49 12.04 20.22 -5.42
N ASN A 50 12.12 19.29 -6.39
CA ASN A 50 11.01 18.98 -7.30
C ASN A 50 9.74 18.55 -6.56
N VAL A 51 9.87 17.64 -5.57
CA VAL A 51 8.74 17.19 -4.73
C VAL A 51 8.12 18.37 -3.98
N LEU A 52 8.93 19.18 -3.31
CA LEU A 52 8.42 20.32 -2.53
C LEU A 52 7.74 21.35 -3.41
N HIS A 53 8.33 21.65 -4.57
CA HIS A 53 7.74 22.58 -5.55
C HIS A 53 6.40 22.06 -6.09
N PHE A 54 6.34 20.80 -6.48
CA PHE A 54 5.14 20.15 -6.97
C PHE A 54 4.00 20.21 -5.94
N LEU A 55 4.32 19.85 -4.70
CA LEU A 55 3.34 19.83 -3.60
C LEU A 55 2.85 21.25 -3.25
N ALA A 56 3.70 22.27 -3.36
CA ALA A 56 3.31 23.66 -3.14
C ALA A 56 2.44 24.24 -4.27
N SER A 57 2.55 23.71 -5.48
CA SER A 57 1.93 24.28 -6.69
C SER A 57 0.49 23.81 -6.94
N LYS A 58 0.02 22.74 -6.26
CA LYS A 58 -1.25 22.08 -6.60
C LYS A 58 -2.07 21.70 -5.38
N ASN A 59 -3.38 21.55 -5.60
CA ASN A 59 -4.30 20.97 -4.66
C ASN A 59 -4.59 19.51 -5.09
N PHE A 60 -4.24 18.55 -4.24
CA PHE A 60 -4.40 17.12 -4.47
C PHE A 60 -5.62 16.53 -3.73
N ALA A 61 -6.68 17.31 -3.52
CA ALA A 61 -7.82 16.96 -2.65
C ALA A 61 -8.38 15.54 -2.88
N ASN A 62 -8.23 14.98 -4.09
CA ASN A 62 -8.82 13.70 -4.46
C ASN A 62 -7.81 12.58 -4.70
N LEU A 63 -6.49 12.86 -4.65
CA LEU A 63 -5.46 11.85 -4.87
C LEU A 63 -4.42 11.90 -3.74
N PRO A 64 -4.40 10.93 -2.84
CA PRO A 64 -3.42 10.87 -1.77
C PRO A 64 -1.99 10.78 -2.28
N ILE A 65 -1.11 11.61 -1.69
CA ILE A 65 0.32 11.66 -2.01
C ILE A 65 1.12 11.08 -0.86
N ILE A 66 1.92 10.07 -1.17
CA ILE A 66 2.89 9.43 -0.28
C ILE A 66 4.29 9.89 -0.71
N ILE A 67 5.17 10.15 0.23
CA ILE A 67 6.58 10.44 -0.07
C ILE A 67 7.42 9.28 0.46
N ARG A 68 8.11 8.55 -0.43
CA ARG A 68 9.13 7.61 0.00
C ARG A 68 10.43 8.39 0.20
N ILE A 69 10.84 8.54 1.45
CA ILE A 69 12.07 9.22 1.85
C ILE A 69 13.27 8.27 1.78
N ASN A 70 14.48 8.81 1.82
CA ASN A 70 15.68 8.01 2.03
C ASN A 70 15.76 7.50 3.48
N HIS A 71 16.52 6.41 3.69
CA HIS A 71 16.72 5.86 5.02
C HIS A 71 17.41 6.89 5.94
N ILE A 72 16.92 7.03 7.20
CA ILE A 72 17.34 8.09 8.12
C ILE A 72 18.80 8.01 8.58
N THR A 73 19.47 6.88 8.40
CA THR A 73 20.91 6.74 8.69
C THR A 73 21.80 7.29 7.58
N SER A 74 21.22 7.75 6.47
CA SER A 74 21.93 8.41 5.37
C SER A 74 21.83 9.93 5.47
N ASP A 75 22.81 10.64 4.93
CA ASP A 75 22.77 12.10 4.82
C ASP A 75 21.55 12.58 4.01
N TYR A 76 21.12 11.79 3.02
CA TYR A 76 19.94 12.07 2.21
C TYR A 76 18.65 11.98 3.04
N GLY A 77 18.52 10.95 3.89
CA GLY A 77 17.34 10.78 4.75
C GLY A 77 17.22 11.88 5.79
N LEU A 78 18.34 12.30 6.40
CA LEU A 78 18.36 13.46 7.31
C LEU A 78 17.95 14.74 6.59
N SER A 79 18.45 14.94 5.36
CA SER A 79 18.08 16.09 4.53
C SER A 79 16.61 16.08 4.12
N ASP A 80 16.03 14.90 3.81
CA ASP A 80 14.60 14.75 3.52
C ASP A 80 13.75 15.13 4.72
N LEU A 81 14.10 14.62 5.92
CA LEU A 81 13.39 14.93 7.15
C LEU A 81 13.44 16.43 7.48
N LEU A 82 14.58 17.07 7.33
CA LEU A 82 14.72 18.50 7.59
C LEU A 82 13.88 19.33 6.61
N ALA A 83 13.92 19.00 5.33
CA ALA A 83 13.18 19.71 4.29
C ALA A 83 11.65 19.57 4.50
N LEU A 84 11.16 18.37 4.79
CA LEU A 84 9.74 18.11 5.07
C LEU A 84 9.27 18.73 6.38
N LYS A 85 10.14 18.78 7.39
CA LYS A 85 9.85 19.46 8.67
C LYS A 85 9.67 20.97 8.49
N GLN A 86 10.53 21.60 7.69
CA GLN A 86 10.57 23.03 7.47
C GLN A 86 9.50 23.49 6.46
N SER A 87 9.05 22.58 5.59
CA SER A 87 8.03 22.89 4.60
C SER A 87 6.63 22.83 5.21
N ASN A 88 5.72 23.63 4.65
CA ASN A 88 4.28 23.56 4.94
C ASN A 88 3.49 22.96 3.77
N VAL A 89 4.15 22.16 2.92
CA VAL A 89 3.50 21.56 1.77
C VAL A 89 2.55 20.43 2.19
N PRO A 90 1.39 20.28 1.53
CA PRO A 90 0.43 19.23 1.84
C PRO A 90 0.88 17.90 1.24
N PHE A 91 0.85 16.83 2.06
CA PHE A 91 0.96 15.43 1.63
C PHE A 91 0.27 14.53 2.66
N ASP A 92 -0.04 13.29 2.28
CA ASP A 92 -0.89 12.42 3.10
C ASP A 92 -0.10 11.40 3.92
N ALA A 93 1.06 10.96 3.44
CA ALA A 93 1.82 9.94 4.14
C ALA A 93 3.33 9.98 3.83
N ILE A 94 4.10 9.41 4.76
CA ILE A 94 5.51 9.00 4.56
C ILE A 94 5.56 7.49 4.40
N LEU A 95 6.30 7.01 3.41
CA LEU A 95 6.72 5.63 3.27
C LEU A 95 8.20 5.55 3.66
N TYR A 96 8.48 4.83 4.74
CA TYR A 96 9.84 4.66 5.25
C TYR A 96 10.45 3.35 4.73
N PRO A 97 11.54 3.43 3.94
CA PRO A 97 12.20 2.26 3.37
C PRO A 97 12.99 1.47 4.42
N LYS A 98 13.24 0.20 4.15
CA LYS A 98 14.09 -0.69 4.96
C LYS A 98 13.79 -0.57 6.46
N ALA A 99 12.49 -0.56 6.81
CA ALA A 99 12.04 -0.40 8.19
C ALA A 99 12.45 -1.62 9.03
N GLU A 100 13.38 -1.41 9.97
CA GLU A 100 14.00 -2.47 10.77
C GLU A 100 13.83 -2.27 12.27
N SER A 101 13.31 -1.13 12.71
CA SER A 101 13.15 -0.80 14.12
C SER A 101 11.87 0.02 14.36
N PRO A 102 11.07 -0.31 15.38
CA PRO A 102 9.95 0.54 15.80
C PRO A 102 10.40 1.92 16.30
N ASP A 103 11.64 2.04 16.79
CA ASP A 103 12.15 3.30 17.36
C ASP A 103 12.54 4.31 16.27
N GLU A 104 13.04 3.83 15.11
CA GLU A 104 13.24 4.69 13.93
C GLU A 104 11.91 5.29 13.45
N LEU A 105 10.85 4.49 13.41
CA LEU A 105 9.53 4.92 13.00
C LEU A 105 8.91 5.93 13.98
N LYS A 106 9.11 5.74 15.29
CA LYS A 106 8.71 6.73 16.30
C LYS A 106 9.48 8.04 16.13
N LEU A 107 10.79 7.95 15.90
CA LEU A 107 11.63 9.13 15.70
C LEU A 107 11.17 9.97 14.52
N ILE A 108 10.89 9.34 13.36
CA ILE A 108 10.35 10.02 12.17
C ILE A 108 9.01 10.67 12.51
N TYR A 109 8.12 9.93 13.19
CA TYR A 109 6.79 10.40 13.55
C TYR A 109 6.83 11.66 14.42
N GLU A 110 7.73 11.68 15.41
CA GLU A 110 7.92 12.82 16.30
C GLU A 110 8.61 14.00 15.62
N ILE A 111 9.70 13.77 14.87
CA ILE A 111 10.43 14.83 14.16
C ILE A 111 9.52 15.60 13.20
N LEU A 112 8.70 14.90 12.45
CA LEU A 112 7.81 15.49 11.44
C LEU A 112 6.48 15.96 12.03
N HIS A 113 6.20 15.72 13.30
CA HIS A 113 4.92 16.03 13.96
C HIS A 113 3.71 15.44 13.24
N LEU A 114 3.83 14.16 12.82
CA LEU A 114 2.85 13.52 11.95
C LEU A 114 1.44 13.43 12.56
N GLU A 115 1.34 13.25 13.90
CA GLU A 115 0.06 13.27 14.62
C GLU A 115 -0.68 14.60 14.45
N ALA A 116 0.01 15.70 14.75
CA ALA A 116 -0.60 17.03 14.68
C ALA A 116 -0.97 17.42 13.24
N LYS A 117 -0.17 16.97 12.26
CA LYS A 117 -0.41 17.19 10.83
C LYS A 117 -1.42 16.21 10.22
N LYS A 118 -1.83 15.16 10.96
CA LYS A 118 -2.67 14.05 10.48
C LYS A 118 -2.08 13.30 9.28
N ILE A 119 -0.75 13.26 9.17
CA ILE A 119 -0.02 12.56 8.13
C ILE A 119 0.21 11.11 8.59
N LYS A 120 0.03 10.14 7.69
CA LYS A 120 0.24 8.72 7.99
C LYS A 120 1.72 8.33 7.86
N LEU A 121 2.12 7.32 8.61
CA LEU A 121 3.43 6.69 8.47
C LEU A 121 3.25 5.24 8.03
N PHE A 122 3.94 4.86 6.98
CA PHE A 122 3.96 3.49 6.45
C PHE A 122 5.37 2.92 6.54
N ALA A 123 5.48 1.65 6.88
CA ALA A 123 6.73 0.92 6.91
C ALA A 123 6.87 0.04 5.66
N LEU A 124 7.96 0.18 4.92
CA LEU A 124 8.33 -0.72 3.83
C LEU A 124 9.24 -1.82 4.39
N ILE A 125 8.75 -3.05 4.37
CA ILE A 125 9.45 -4.24 4.84
C ILE A 125 10.13 -4.90 3.64
N GLU A 126 11.43 -4.85 3.61
CA GLU A 126 12.22 -5.27 2.45
C GLU A 126 13.60 -5.82 2.81
N THR A 127 13.80 -6.18 4.09
CA THR A 127 14.99 -6.86 4.59
C THR A 127 14.62 -8.00 5.53
N GLY A 128 15.47 -9.02 5.64
CA GLY A 128 15.29 -10.11 6.61
C GLY A 128 15.25 -9.61 8.05
N LYS A 129 16.03 -8.56 8.38
CA LYS A 129 16.00 -7.92 9.70
C LYS A 129 14.67 -7.23 9.95
N GLY A 130 14.14 -6.48 8.97
CA GLY A 130 12.81 -5.86 9.05
C GLY A 130 11.71 -6.89 9.21
N MET A 131 11.79 -8.00 8.45
CA MET A 131 10.86 -9.13 8.58
C MET A 131 10.90 -9.75 9.98
N ASN A 132 12.09 -9.93 10.57
CA ASN A 132 12.25 -10.44 11.93
C ASN A 132 11.67 -9.49 12.99
N GLN A 133 11.70 -8.18 12.75
CA GLN A 133 11.14 -7.15 13.63
C GLN A 133 9.67 -6.80 13.35
N LEU A 134 9.08 -7.42 12.35
CA LEU A 134 7.77 -7.06 11.81
C LEU A 134 6.67 -6.96 12.89
N ARG A 135 6.58 -7.95 13.79
CA ARG A 135 5.64 -7.90 14.92
C ARG A 135 5.86 -6.67 15.80
N SER A 136 7.11 -6.39 16.16
CA SER A 136 7.46 -5.24 17.00
C SER A 136 7.13 -3.92 16.28
N ILE A 137 7.42 -3.84 14.98
CA ILE A 137 7.10 -2.68 14.14
C ILE A 137 5.59 -2.40 14.21
N VAL A 138 4.71 -3.38 13.96
CA VAL A 138 3.27 -3.14 13.93
C VAL A 138 2.64 -2.87 15.29
N THR A 139 3.22 -3.40 16.39
CA THR A 139 2.63 -3.26 17.72
C THR A 139 3.22 -2.12 18.55
N ASN A 140 4.46 -1.72 18.25
CA ASN A 140 5.22 -0.78 19.08
C ASN A 140 5.61 0.51 18.35
N SER A 141 5.08 0.76 17.16
CA SER A 141 5.30 2.02 16.45
C SER A 141 3.97 2.59 15.90
N PRO A 142 3.93 3.88 15.52
CA PRO A 142 2.72 4.55 15.05
C PRO A 142 2.43 4.29 13.56
N VAL A 143 2.81 3.13 13.03
CA VAL A 143 2.56 2.83 11.61
C VAL A 143 1.07 2.61 11.33
N SER A 144 0.63 3.13 10.21
CA SER A 144 -0.75 3.04 9.73
C SER A 144 -0.94 2.02 8.60
N GLY A 145 0.15 1.39 8.15
CA GLY A 145 0.14 0.35 7.11
C GLY A 145 1.54 -0.19 6.85
N ILE A 146 1.59 -1.34 6.18
CA ILE A 146 2.82 -2.02 5.79
C ILE A 146 2.86 -2.15 4.27
N PHE A 147 4.02 -1.93 3.70
CA PHE A 147 4.33 -2.19 2.30
C PHE A 147 5.39 -3.29 2.22
N PHE A 148 5.34 -4.13 1.20
CA PHE A 148 6.31 -5.18 0.97
C PHE A 148 7.23 -4.83 -0.19
N GLY A 149 8.55 -4.74 0.05
CA GLY A 149 9.58 -4.51 -0.97
C GLY A 149 10.21 -5.83 -1.40
N ALA A 150 9.54 -6.57 -2.31
CA ALA A 150 9.93 -7.94 -2.67
C ALA A 150 11.29 -8.04 -3.35
N ALA A 151 11.71 -7.05 -4.14
CA ALA A 151 12.98 -7.07 -4.85
C ALA A 151 14.17 -6.99 -3.89
N ASP A 152 14.17 -5.98 -3.00
CA ASP A 152 15.22 -5.82 -2.00
C ASP A 152 15.22 -6.96 -1.00
N PHE A 153 14.03 -7.44 -0.59
CA PHE A 153 13.90 -8.60 0.27
C PHE A 153 14.51 -9.86 -0.36
N ALA A 154 14.23 -10.12 -1.64
CA ALA A 154 14.81 -11.25 -2.36
C ALA A 154 16.34 -11.13 -2.51
N ALA A 155 16.83 -9.92 -2.75
CA ALA A 155 18.26 -9.63 -2.82
C ALA A 155 18.96 -9.84 -1.47
N ASP A 156 18.36 -9.34 -0.37
CA ASP A 156 18.88 -9.50 1.00
C ASP A 156 18.97 -10.97 1.42
N LEU A 157 17.98 -11.78 1.02
CA LEU A 157 17.95 -13.23 1.28
C LEU A 157 18.72 -14.06 0.27
N ALA A 158 19.28 -13.47 -0.79
CA ALA A 158 19.89 -14.15 -1.92
C ALA A 158 18.99 -15.25 -2.54
N CYS A 159 17.67 -14.97 -2.66
CA CYS A 159 16.69 -15.87 -3.24
C CYS A 159 16.13 -15.32 -4.56
N HIS A 160 15.40 -16.17 -5.31
CA HIS A 160 14.74 -15.74 -6.53
C HIS A 160 13.54 -14.81 -6.22
N LEU A 161 13.38 -13.75 -7.01
CA LEU A 161 12.20 -12.92 -7.03
C LEU A 161 11.05 -13.67 -7.73
N SER A 162 10.42 -14.59 -7.00
CA SER A 162 9.33 -15.42 -7.49
C SER A 162 8.22 -15.55 -6.45
N TRP A 163 7.02 -15.92 -6.91
CA TRP A 163 5.89 -16.13 -6.02
C TRP A 163 6.21 -17.13 -4.91
N ASP A 164 6.73 -18.32 -5.28
CA ASP A 164 6.97 -19.43 -4.35
C ASP A 164 8.04 -19.08 -3.31
N SER A 165 9.12 -18.43 -3.72
CA SER A 165 10.20 -18.02 -2.80
C SER A 165 9.73 -17.00 -1.77
N LEU A 166 8.73 -16.16 -2.10
CA LEU A 166 8.29 -15.03 -1.29
C LEU A 166 6.91 -15.23 -0.65
N LEU A 167 6.25 -16.37 -0.90
CA LEU A 167 4.91 -16.64 -0.35
C LEU A 167 4.90 -16.61 1.18
N PHE A 168 5.91 -17.20 1.81
CA PHE A 168 6.01 -17.21 3.27
C PHE A 168 6.17 -15.80 3.85
N ALA A 169 6.99 -14.96 3.23
CA ALA A 169 7.17 -13.55 3.63
C ALA A 169 5.85 -12.77 3.52
N ARG A 170 5.13 -12.93 2.40
CA ARG A 170 3.81 -12.32 2.20
C ARG A 170 2.81 -12.76 3.28
N ALA A 171 2.77 -14.06 3.60
CA ALA A 171 1.89 -14.58 4.63
C ALA A 171 2.22 -14.00 6.03
N GLN A 172 3.51 -13.87 6.38
CA GLN A 172 3.93 -13.25 7.63
C GLN A 172 3.51 -11.77 7.71
N ILE A 173 3.60 -11.01 6.61
CA ILE A 173 3.16 -9.61 6.55
C ILE A 173 1.66 -9.51 6.84
N ILE A 174 0.83 -10.33 6.21
CA ILE A 174 -0.62 -10.34 6.45
C ILE A 174 -0.94 -10.73 7.90
N GLN A 175 -0.26 -11.74 8.43
CA GLN A 175 -0.43 -12.14 9.84
C GLN A 175 -0.09 -11.00 10.79
N ALA A 176 1.03 -10.29 10.58
CA ALA A 176 1.43 -9.17 11.42
C ALA A 176 0.46 -7.98 11.29
N ALA A 177 0.07 -7.61 10.08
CA ALA A 177 -0.89 -6.53 9.84
C ALA A 177 -2.23 -6.78 10.54
N SER A 178 -2.65 -8.04 10.67
CA SER A 178 -3.88 -8.42 11.36
C SER A 178 -3.88 -8.11 12.86
N LEU A 179 -2.71 -8.07 13.52
CA LEU A 179 -2.59 -7.79 14.96
C LEU A 179 -3.12 -6.42 15.34
N THR A 180 -2.89 -5.43 14.48
CA THR A 180 -3.29 -4.03 14.69
C THR A 180 -4.36 -3.57 13.70
N LYS A 181 -4.83 -4.49 12.84
CA LYS A 181 -5.86 -4.24 11.80
C LYS A 181 -5.45 -3.17 10.78
N ILE A 182 -4.16 -3.02 10.53
CA ILE A 182 -3.64 -2.14 9.49
C ILE A 182 -3.65 -2.83 8.12
N ALA A 183 -3.66 -2.04 7.05
CA ALA A 183 -3.59 -2.57 5.70
C ALA A 183 -2.16 -2.96 5.32
N ALA A 184 -2.03 -4.00 4.49
CA ALA A 184 -0.80 -4.37 3.82
C ALA A 184 -0.94 -4.17 2.30
N ILE A 185 0.11 -3.62 1.68
CA ILE A 185 0.23 -3.37 0.24
C ILE A 185 1.39 -4.21 -0.29
N ASP A 186 1.15 -4.95 -1.35
CA ASP A 186 2.18 -5.81 -1.97
C ASP A 186 3.10 -5.03 -2.91
N SER A 187 4.24 -5.62 -3.21
CA SER A 187 5.29 -5.11 -4.10
C SER A 187 4.81 -4.89 -5.53
N PRO A 188 5.55 -4.12 -6.35
CA PRO A 188 5.32 -4.06 -7.78
C PRO A 188 5.48 -5.43 -8.45
N PHE A 189 4.84 -5.58 -9.60
CA PHE A 189 5.17 -6.62 -10.57
C PHE A 189 6.18 -6.05 -11.58
N PHE A 190 7.35 -6.69 -11.70
CA PHE A 190 8.49 -6.04 -12.38
C PHE A 190 8.47 -6.18 -13.90
N ASP A 191 7.85 -7.22 -14.45
CA ASP A 191 7.64 -7.32 -15.89
C ASP A 191 6.36 -6.59 -16.32
N PHE A 192 6.50 -5.30 -16.64
CA PHE A 192 5.37 -4.48 -17.08
C PHE A 192 4.86 -4.81 -18.51
N SER A 193 5.49 -5.76 -19.20
CA SER A 193 5.05 -6.30 -20.49
C SER A 193 4.15 -7.54 -20.34
N ASP A 194 4.20 -8.24 -19.20
CA ASP A 194 3.40 -9.41 -18.87
C ASP A 194 2.17 -9.03 -18.05
N GLU A 195 1.09 -8.64 -18.74
CA GLU A 195 -0.17 -8.26 -18.12
C GLU A 195 -0.88 -9.47 -17.48
N GLU A 196 -0.81 -10.65 -18.11
CA GLU A 196 -1.43 -11.86 -17.58
C GLU A 196 -0.79 -12.29 -16.26
N GLY A 197 0.54 -12.29 -16.19
CA GLY A 197 1.27 -12.56 -14.96
C GLY A 197 0.99 -11.54 -13.85
N LEU A 198 0.85 -10.25 -14.19
CA LEU A 198 0.43 -9.22 -13.25
C LEU A 198 -0.96 -9.51 -12.67
N ILE A 199 -1.93 -9.88 -13.50
CA ILE A 199 -3.30 -10.21 -13.07
C ILE A 199 -3.29 -11.42 -12.16
N ASP A 200 -2.62 -12.50 -12.56
CA ASP A 200 -2.51 -13.74 -11.78
C ASP A 200 -1.87 -13.52 -10.41
N GLU A 201 -0.75 -12.77 -10.35
CA GLU A 201 -0.11 -12.45 -9.08
C GLU A 201 -1.02 -11.55 -8.22
N THR A 202 -1.69 -10.57 -8.81
CA THR A 202 -2.58 -9.66 -8.08
C THR A 202 -3.77 -10.40 -7.46
N ILE A 203 -4.34 -11.38 -8.15
CA ILE A 203 -5.41 -12.24 -7.60
C ILE A 203 -4.90 -13.02 -6.38
N LYS A 204 -3.75 -13.68 -6.49
CA LYS A 204 -3.13 -14.41 -5.38
C LYS A 204 -2.83 -13.50 -4.18
N VAL A 205 -2.33 -12.30 -4.43
CA VAL A 205 -2.05 -11.27 -3.43
C VAL A 205 -3.33 -10.85 -2.69
N LYS A 206 -4.43 -10.60 -3.44
CA LYS A 206 -5.75 -10.31 -2.86
C LYS A 206 -6.27 -11.47 -2.00
N GLU A 207 -6.13 -12.71 -2.47
CA GLU A 207 -6.55 -13.91 -1.73
C GLU A 207 -5.79 -14.10 -0.43
N LEU A 208 -4.49 -13.75 -0.37
CA LEU A 208 -3.72 -13.73 0.87
C LEU A 208 -4.20 -12.67 1.86
N GLY A 209 -4.90 -11.61 1.41
CA GLY A 209 -5.47 -10.58 2.27
C GLY A 209 -4.85 -9.19 2.14
N PHE A 210 -3.91 -8.98 1.23
CA PHE A 210 -3.42 -7.65 0.88
C PHE A 210 -4.56 -6.75 0.40
N LYS A 211 -4.41 -5.44 0.56
CA LYS A 211 -5.43 -4.45 0.19
C LYS A 211 -5.10 -3.69 -1.07
N GLY A 212 -3.90 -3.87 -1.59
CA GLY A 212 -3.43 -3.25 -2.81
C GLY A 212 -2.06 -3.77 -3.22
N LYS A 213 -1.60 -3.25 -4.33
CA LYS A 213 -0.32 -3.55 -4.94
C LYS A 213 0.32 -2.27 -5.46
N MET A 214 1.62 -2.13 -5.27
CA MET A 214 2.37 -1.04 -5.88
C MET A 214 2.53 -1.27 -7.38
N ALA A 215 2.63 -0.20 -8.14
CA ALA A 215 2.88 -0.20 -9.58
C ALA A 215 4.08 0.68 -9.90
N ILE A 216 4.86 0.28 -10.91
CA ILE A 216 6.01 1.01 -11.44
C ILE A 216 5.78 1.54 -12.87
N HIS A 217 4.62 1.21 -13.44
CA HIS A 217 4.23 1.68 -14.77
C HIS A 217 2.72 1.97 -14.84
N PRO A 218 2.29 3.06 -15.52
CA PRO A 218 0.88 3.42 -15.65
C PRO A 218 -0.04 2.32 -16.19
N LYS A 219 0.45 1.47 -17.09
CA LYS A 219 -0.30 0.33 -17.66
C LYS A 219 -0.74 -0.69 -16.61
N GLN A 220 -0.07 -0.77 -15.47
CA GLN A 220 -0.41 -1.70 -14.38
C GLN A 220 -1.62 -1.26 -13.56
N ILE A 221 -1.99 0.01 -13.61
CA ILE A 221 -3.03 0.57 -12.75
C ILE A 221 -4.39 -0.07 -12.98
N ALA A 222 -4.86 -0.12 -14.23
CA ALA A 222 -6.17 -0.68 -14.56
C ALA A 222 -6.26 -2.19 -14.24
N PRO A 223 -5.29 -3.05 -14.63
CA PRO A 223 -5.30 -4.47 -14.26
C PRO A 223 -5.32 -4.70 -12.75
N ILE A 224 -4.50 -3.96 -11.97
CA ILE A 224 -4.49 -4.07 -10.51
C ILE A 224 -5.86 -3.72 -9.93
N LYS A 225 -6.46 -2.60 -10.32
CA LYS A 225 -7.78 -2.16 -9.82
C LYS A 225 -8.88 -3.16 -10.14
N GLN A 226 -8.88 -3.69 -11.36
CA GLN A 226 -9.84 -4.70 -11.80
C GLN A 226 -9.72 -6.00 -11.00
N SER A 227 -8.48 -6.46 -10.74
CA SER A 227 -8.22 -7.68 -9.98
C SER A 227 -8.64 -7.55 -8.51
N PHE A 228 -8.47 -6.37 -7.89
CA PHE A 228 -8.93 -6.12 -6.53
C PHE A 228 -10.44 -5.92 -6.43
N ALA A 229 -11.11 -5.48 -7.49
CA ALA A 229 -12.56 -5.32 -7.48
C ALA A 229 -13.28 -6.67 -7.27
N PRO A 230 -14.40 -6.72 -6.54
CA PRO A 230 -15.22 -7.90 -6.48
C PRO A 230 -15.90 -8.18 -7.83
N THR A 231 -15.92 -9.44 -8.28
CA THR A 231 -16.66 -9.84 -9.47
C THR A 231 -18.18 -9.80 -9.23
N ALA A 232 -18.97 -9.74 -10.31
CA ALA A 232 -20.42 -9.81 -10.21
C ALA A 232 -20.90 -11.07 -9.47
N GLU A 233 -20.25 -12.21 -9.76
CA GLU A 233 -20.52 -13.48 -9.08
C GLU A 233 -20.22 -13.42 -7.58
N GLN A 234 -19.08 -12.85 -7.19
CA GLN A 234 -18.73 -12.65 -5.77
C GLN A 234 -19.73 -11.73 -5.06
N ILE A 235 -20.19 -10.68 -5.73
CA ILE A 235 -21.20 -9.76 -5.18
C ILE A 235 -22.54 -10.48 -4.98
N ASP A 236 -23.00 -11.23 -5.96
CA ASP A 236 -24.29 -11.93 -5.87
C ASP A 236 -24.24 -13.05 -4.83
N ARG A 237 -23.14 -13.81 -4.76
CA ARG A 237 -22.92 -14.78 -3.69
C ARG A 237 -22.94 -14.11 -2.31
N ALA A 238 -22.26 -12.97 -2.17
CA ALA A 238 -22.21 -12.24 -0.91
C ALA A 238 -23.60 -11.74 -0.46
N LYS A 239 -24.44 -11.24 -1.38
CA LYS A 239 -25.83 -10.86 -1.10
C LYS A 239 -26.65 -12.03 -0.58
N ASN A 240 -26.54 -13.20 -1.24
CA ASN A 240 -27.28 -14.38 -0.85
C ASN A 240 -26.83 -14.93 0.52
N ILE A 241 -25.52 -14.92 0.80
CA ILE A 241 -24.98 -15.30 2.12
C ILE A 241 -25.53 -14.37 3.22
N VAL A 242 -25.51 -13.05 2.98
CA VAL A 242 -26.03 -12.07 3.93
C VAL A 242 -27.52 -12.29 4.17
N ALA A 243 -28.32 -12.45 3.13
CA ALA A 243 -29.76 -12.71 3.24
C ALA A 243 -30.06 -14.00 4.00
N CYS A 244 -29.34 -15.10 3.71
CA CYS A 244 -29.50 -16.39 4.39
C CYS A 244 -29.24 -16.27 5.89
N PHE A 245 -28.12 -15.63 6.29
CA PHE A 245 -27.73 -15.48 7.69
C PHE A 245 -28.68 -14.56 8.47
N GLU A 246 -29.17 -13.50 7.87
CA GLU A 246 -30.14 -12.58 8.46
C GLU A 246 -31.52 -13.24 8.64
N GLN A 247 -31.99 -14.03 7.66
CA GLN A 247 -33.20 -14.84 7.78
C GLN A 247 -33.10 -15.88 8.91
N ALA A 248 -31.91 -16.45 9.10
CA ALA A 248 -31.62 -17.36 10.22
C ALA A 248 -31.46 -16.63 11.57
N LYS A 249 -31.70 -15.30 11.63
CA LYS A 249 -31.57 -14.47 12.84
C LYS A 249 -30.21 -14.59 13.51
N GLY A 250 -29.16 -14.63 12.68
CA GLY A 250 -27.76 -14.72 13.14
C GLY A 250 -27.31 -16.10 13.59
N LYS A 251 -28.13 -17.15 13.37
CA LYS A 251 -27.74 -18.54 13.60
C LYS A 251 -27.07 -19.11 12.36
N ALA A 252 -26.22 -20.13 12.55
CA ALA A 252 -25.64 -20.86 11.43
C ALA A 252 -26.76 -21.41 10.52
N CYS A 253 -26.58 -21.25 9.22
CA CYS A 253 -27.50 -21.71 8.18
C CYS A 253 -26.72 -22.41 7.04
N GLN A 254 -27.41 -22.88 6.02
CA GLN A 254 -26.80 -23.51 4.86
C GLN A 254 -27.19 -22.78 3.59
N TYR A 255 -26.20 -22.51 2.74
CA TYR A 255 -26.39 -21.96 1.39
C TYR A 255 -25.55 -22.75 0.39
N ASN A 256 -26.19 -23.30 -0.65
CA ASN A 256 -25.56 -24.11 -1.70
C ASN A 256 -24.67 -25.25 -1.16
N GLY A 257 -25.07 -25.92 -0.07
CA GLY A 257 -24.32 -27.01 0.53
C GLY A 257 -23.22 -26.57 1.51
N GLU A 258 -22.95 -25.28 1.62
CA GLU A 258 -21.95 -24.73 2.54
C GLU A 258 -22.57 -24.22 3.85
N MET A 259 -21.87 -24.40 4.95
CA MET A 259 -22.27 -23.85 6.24
C MET A 259 -21.92 -22.34 6.29
N ILE A 260 -22.93 -21.53 6.58
CA ILE A 260 -22.78 -20.09 6.77
C ILE A 260 -22.86 -19.77 8.26
N ASP A 261 -21.77 -19.26 8.79
CA ASP A 261 -21.63 -18.81 10.17
C ASP A 261 -21.20 -17.32 10.23
N ALA A 262 -20.94 -16.82 11.44
CA ALA A 262 -20.57 -15.41 11.64
C ALA A 262 -19.29 -14.97 10.91
N PRO A 263 -18.20 -15.74 10.81
CA PRO A 263 -17.03 -15.45 9.97
C PRO A 263 -17.37 -15.30 8.49
N VAL A 264 -18.13 -16.25 7.92
CA VAL A 264 -18.53 -16.22 6.50
C VAL A 264 -19.43 -15.02 6.21
N TYR A 265 -20.38 -14.71 7.09
CA TYR A 265 -21.21 -13.51 7.00
C TYR A 265 -20.39 -12.22 7.02
N LYS A 266 -19.40 -12.11 7.93
CA LYS A 266 -18.52 -10.93 7.99
C LYS A 266 -17.73 -10.75 6.70
N HIS A 267 -17.22 -11.83 6.12
CA HIS A 267 -16.52 -11.78 4.86
C HIS A 267 -17.44 -11.31 3.71
N ALA A 268 -18.65 -11.86 3.62
CA ALA A 268 -19.63 -11.42 2.63
C ALA A 268 -19.97 -9.93 2.75
N ARG A 269 -20.13 -9.41 3.98
CA ARG A 269 -20.33 -7.97 4.22
C ARG A 269 -19.15 -7.11 3.76
N GLN A 270 -17.92 -7.60 3.90
CA GLN A 270 -16.73 -6.90 3.39
C GLN A 270 -16.72 -6.84 1.86
N VAL A 271 -17.07 -7.93 1.17
CA VAL A 271 -17.20 -7.95 -0.30
C VAL A 271 -18.22 -6.91 -0.78
N LEU A 272 -19.40 -6.84 -0.14
CA LEU A 272 -20.43 -5.86 -0.51
C LEU A 272 -19.96 -4.41 -0.28
N LYS A 273 -19.29 -4.14 0.83
CA LYS A 273 -18.71 -2.82 1.12
C LYS A 273 -17.68 -2.40 0.07
N LEU A 274 -16.83 -3.32 -0.37
CA LEU A 274 -15.85 -3.06 -1.45
C LEU A 274 -16.55 -2.75 -2.76
N ALA A 275 -17.63 -3.47 -3.10
CA ALA A 275 -18.41 -3.24 -4.31
C ALA A 275 -19.10 -1.86 -4.32
N GLU A 276 -19.58 -1.40 -3.17
CA GLU A 276 -20.17 -0.05 -3.02
C GLU A 276 -19.11 1.05 -3.23
N ASN A 277 -17.91 0.89 -2.67
CA ASN A 277 -16.82 1.84 -2.82
C ASN A 277 -16.35 1.96 -4.28
N VAL A 278 -16.32 0.87 -5.03
CA VAL A 278 -15.96 0.88 -6.46
C VAL A 278 -17.00 1.64 -7.28
N LYS A 279 -18.29 1.48 -6.98
CA LYS A 279 -19.38 2.20 -7.67
C LYS A 279 -19.38 3.70 -7.35
N GLY A 280 -19.12 4.09 -6.11
CA GLY A 280 -19.06 5.49 -5.69
C GLY A 280 -17.96 6.28 -6.44
N LYS A 281 -16.80 5.67 -6.67
CA LYS A 281 -15.69 6.29 -7.43
C LYS A 281 -15.93 6.40 -8.95
N SER A 282 -16.93 5.68 -9.51
CA SER A 282 -17.25 5.71 -10.94
C SER A 282 -18.24 6.83 -11.31
N HIS A 283 -18.77 7.56 -10.35
CA HIS A 283 -19.78 8.60 -10.54
C HIS A 283 -19.27 10.01 -10.15
N GLU A 284 -18.02 10.15 -9.74
CA GLU A 284 -17.30 11.41 -9.55
C GLU A 284 -16.29 11.65 -10.70
#